data_3dcc39d1ca6709c6748b4e44fb67b134
#
_entry.id   3dcc39d1ca6709c6748b4e44fb67b134
#
_cell.length_a   1.000
_cell.length_b   1.000
_cell.length_c   1.000
_cell.angle_alpha   90.00
_cell.angle_beta   90.00
_cell.angle_gamma   90.00
#
_symmetry.space_group_name_H-M   'P 1'
#
loop_
_entity.id
_entity.type
_entity.pdbx_description
1 polymer ?
#
loop_
_entity_poly.entity_id
_entity_poly.type
_entity_poly.pdbx_seq_one_letter_code
_entity_poly.pdbx_strand_id
1 'polypeptide(L)'
;ALRFWVVLIGIDKYDGYPLRGCVSDARLIEKYFVDDVGVPKDRIQLLLGSEDHASPDDPMYPSRTHITDMPHSLATNDKIEYGDNIVIYYAGHGSCYSYHEDDEDEDETHEYIEALCPIDCDTSDSNGVPIPDISDRELNSILSQISHTKGHHITVILDCCLLRRH
;
A
#
# COMPACT_ATOMS: atom_id res chain seq x y z
N ALA A 1 20.34 -0.36 19.50
CA ALA A 1 19.06 0.36 19.43
C ALA A 1 18.25 -0.22 18.27
N LEU A 2 16.93 -0.36 18.45
CA LEU A 2 16.02 -0.80 17.40
C LEU A 2 16.06 0.24 16.25
N ARG A 3 16.23 -0.23 15.03
CA ARG A 3 16.22 0.61 13.84
C ARG A 3 14.91 0.37 13.11
N PHE A 4 14.21 1.44 12.78
CA PHE A 4 12.96 1.41 12.04
C PHE A 4 13.08 2.11 10.69
N TRP A 5 12.44 1.52 9.71
CA TRP A 5 12.16 2.08 8.39
C TRP A 5 10.67 1.99 8.16
N VAL A 6 10.05 3.10 7.80
CA VAL A 6 8.59 3.21 7.83
C VAL A 6 8.10 3.70 6.47
N VAL A 7 7.08 3.02 5.94
CA VAL A 7 6.33 3.46 4.75
C VAL A 7 4.90 3.69 5.17
N LEU A 8 4.39 4.88 4.93
CA LEU A 8 3.04 5.29 5.29
C LEU A 8 2.29 5.70 4.03
N ILE A 9 1.21 4.97 3.74
CA ILE A 9 0.34 5.20 2.59
C ILE A 9 -1.02 5.63 3.11
N GLY A 10 -1.46 6.83 2.76
CA GLY A 10 -2.79 7.36 3.13
C GLY A 10 -3.46 7.96 1.91
N ILE A 11 -4.65 7.47 1.54
CA ILE A 11 -5.34 7.88 0.33
C ILE A 11 -6.77 8.32 0.67
N ASP A 12 -7.03 9.62 0.55
CA ASP A 12 -8.36 10.22 0.69
C ASP A 12 -9.00 10.48 -0.67
N LYS A 13 -8.19 10.82 -1.68
CA LYS A 13 -8.66 11.25 -2.99
C LYS A 13 -8.81 10.05 -3.93
N TYR A 14 -10.04 9.61 -4.11
CA TYR A 14 -10.44 8.64 -5.12
C TYR A 14 -11.50 9.25 -6.04
N ASP A 15 -11.44 8.93 -7.31
CA ASP A 15 -12.48 9.35 -8.26
C ASP A 15 -13.80 8.63 -7.94
N GLY A 16 -14.86 9.40 -7.68
CA GLY A 16 -16.20 8.89 -7.37
C GLY A 16 -16.48 8.55 -5.91
N TYR A 17 -15.50 8.05 -5.14
CA TYR A 17 -15.69 7.57 -3.78
C TYR A 17 -14.58 8.07 -2.84
N PRO A 18 -14.44 9.39 -2.61
CA PRO A 18 -13.38 9.92 -1.75
C PRO A 18 -13.58 9.48 -0.31
N LEU A 19 -12.45 9.26 0.39
CA LEU A 19 -12.39 9.03 1.82
C LEU A 19 -12.01 10.32 2.55
N ARG A 20 -12.07 10.25 3.87
CA ARG A 20 -11.63 11.32 4.76
C ARG A 20 -10.95 10.69 5.96
N GLY A 21 -9.74 11.18 6.25
CA GLY A 21 -9.00 10.73 7.43
C GLY A 21 -7.78 9.89 7.15
N CYS A 22 -7.72 9.15 6.03
CA CYS A 22 -6.59 8.26 5.73
C CYS A 22 -5.24 9.00 5.69
N VAL A 23 -5.22 10.19 5.07
CA VAL A 23 -4.02 11.03 5.03
C VAL A 23 -3.68 11.57 6.41
N SER A 24 -4.69 12.01 7.20
CA SER A 24 -4.46 12.49 8.58
C SER A 24 -3.97 11.38 9.49
N ASP A 25 -4.48 10.16 9.34
CA ASP A 25 -4.05 9.00 10.13
C ASP A 25 -2.61 8.60 9.79
N ALA A 26 -2.24 8.57 8.50
CA ALA A 26 -0.86 8.38 8.09
C ALA A 26 0.08 9.44 8.70
N ARG A 27 -0.34 10.70 8.75
CA ARG A 27 0.42 11.79 9.40
C ARG A 27 0.52 11.65 10.92
N LEU A 28 -0.51 11.14 11.59
CA LEU A 28 -0.46 10.85 13.01
C LEU A 28 0.53 9.73 13.32
N ILE A 29 0.57 8.70 12.49
CA ILE A 29 1.54 7.60 12.62
C ILE A 29 2.97 8.11 12.35
N GLU A 30 3.17 8.97 11.33
CA GLU A 30 4.44 9.64 11.10
C GLU A 30 4.91 10.37 12.37
N LYS A 31 4.01 11.19 12.94
CA LYS A 31 4.30 11.95 14.16
C LYS A 31 4.69 11.03 15.32
N TYR A 32 3.98 9.93 15.54
CA TYR A 32 4.31 8.94 16.56
C TYR A 32 5.72 8.37 16.37
N PHE A 33 6.07 7.95 15.15
CA PHE A 33 7.39 7.39 14.88
C PHE A 33 8.51 8.42 15.09
N VAL A 34 8.27 9.68 14.73
CA VAL A 34 9.26 10.77 14.90
C VAL A 34 9.39 11.16 16.37
N ASP A 35 8.27 11.49 17.02
CA ASP A 35 8.28 12.16 18.32
C ASP A 35 8.42 11.17 19.49
N ASP A 36 7.77 9.99 19.41
CA ASP A 36 7.72 9.02 20.51
C ASP A 36 8.74 7.90 20.33
N VAL A 37 8.95 7.40 19.11
CA VAL A 37 9.91 6.33 18.82
C VAL A 37 11.30 6.87 18.49
N GLY A 38 11.38 8.10 18.01
CA GLY A 38 12.64 8.76 17.64
C GLY A 38 13.21 8.33 16.29
N VAL A 39 12.33 7.92 15.36
CA VAL A 39 12.75 7.54 14.00
C VAL A 39 13.12 8.80 13.21
N PRO A 40 14.32 8.87 12.63
CA PRO A 40 14.70 9.98 11.76
C PRO A 40 13.76 10.09 10.55
N LYS A 41 13.40 11.31 10.17
CA LYS A 41 12.47 11.55 9.05
C LYS A 41 12.95 11.00 7.71
N ASP A 42 14.25 10.92 7.50
CA ASP A 42 14.85 10.33 6.28
C ASP A 42 14.70 8.79 6.20
N ARG A 43 14.15 8.16 7.25
CA ARG A 43 13.76 6.75 7.28
C ARG A 43 12.26 6.53 7.17
N ILE A 44 11.49 7.60 6.96
CA ILE A 44 10.04 7.54 6.81
C ILE A 44 9.69 7.97 5.39
N GLN A 45 9.11 7.08 4.61
CA GLN A 45 8.57 7.36 3.29
C GLN A 45 7.06 7.58 3.39
N LEU A 46 6.57 8.66 2.77
CA LEU A 46 5.16 9.00 2.73
C LEU A 46 4.65 8.89 1.29
N LEU A 47 3.51 8.23 1.12
CA LEU A 47 2.72 8.24 -0.11
C LEU A 47 1.32 8.73 0.27
N LEU A 48 0.97 9.96 -0.12
CA LEU A 48 -0.25 10.63 0.33
C LEU A 48 -1.11 11.07 -0.84
N GLY A 49 -2.33 10.55 -0.91
CA GLY A 49 -3.34 10.89 -1.90
C GLY A 49 -4.31 11.93 -1.37
N SER A 50 -3.92 13.21 -1.39
CA SER A 50 -4.74 14.36 -1.02
C SER A 50 -4.87 15.35 -2.16
N GLU A 51 -5.67 16.42 -1.99
CA GLU A 51 -5.76 17.49 -2.98
C GLU A 51 -4.39 18.17 -3.24
N ASP A 52 -3.54 18.25 -2.21
CA ASP A 52 -2.21 18.87 -2.30
C ASP A 52 -1.20 17.96 -3.03
N HIS A 53 -1.45 16.64 -3.06
CA HIS A 53 -0.60 15.62 -3.67
C HIS A 53 -1.38 14.83 -4.74
N ALA A 54 -2.10 15.54 -5.61
CA ALA A 54 -2.99 14.94 -6.61
C ALA A 54 -2.34 14.78 -7.99
N SER A 55 -1.08 15.19 -8.16
CA SER A 55 -0.38 15.09 -9.44
C SER A 55 0.34 13.75 -9.55
N PRO A 56 0.17 13.01 -10.67
CA PRO A 56 0.93 11.80 -10.93
C PRO A 56 2.45 11.98 -10.92
N ASP A 57 2.94 13.20 -11.18
CA ASP A 57 4.37 13.54 -11.16
C ASP A 57 4.91 13.81 -9.75
N ASP A 58 4.04 13.88 -8.72
CA ASP A 58 4.45 14.03 -7.34
C ASP A 58 5.05 12.70 -6.82
N PRO A 59 6.30 12.69 -6.30
CA PRO A 59 6.91 11.49 -5.74
C PRO A 59 6.15 10.90 -4.54
N MET A 60 5.28 11.69 -3.90
CA MET A 60 4.37 11.21 -2.84
C MET A 60 3.04 10.66 -3.38
N TYR A 61 2.78 10.74 -4.68
CA TYR A 61 1.52 10.27 -5.27
C TYR A 61 1.39 8.74 -5.15
N PRO A 62 0.38 8.22 -4.45
CA PRO A 62 0.23 6.79 -4.16
C PRO A 62 -0.38 6.03 -5.34
N SER A 63 0.22 6.16 -6.53
CA SER A 63 -0.16 5.37 -7.71
C SER A 63 0.17 3.90 -7.50
N ARG A 64 -0.46 3.04 -8.31
CA ARG A 64 -0.12 1.62 -8.35
C ARG A 64 1.38 1.42 -8.57
N THR A 65 1.96 2.14 -9.51
CA THR A 65 3.40 2.06 -9.80
C THR A 65 4.25 2.43 -8.59
N HIS A 66 3.99 3.56 -7.93
CA HIS A 66 4.77 3.98 -6.76
C HIS A 66 4.64 3.00 -5.60
N ILE A 67 3.45 2.42 -5.36
CA ILE A 67 3.26 1.43 -4.31
C ILE A 67 3.97 0.12 -4.65
N THR A 68 3.91 -0.34 -5.90
CA THR A 68 4.56 -1.59 -6.31
C THR A 68 6.08 -1.47 -6.48
N ASP A 69 6.61 -0.27 -6.72
CA ASP A 69 8.05 -0.01 -6.79
C ASP A 69 8.71 0.19 -5.41
N MET A 70 7.91 0.47 -4.39
CA MET A 70 8.39 0.65 -3.01
C MET A 70 9.25 -0.53 -2.50
N PRO A 71 8.89 -1.81 -2.75
CA PRO A 71 9.72 -2.94 -2.31
C PRO A 71 11.10 -2.94 -2.92
N HIS A 72 11.21 -2.56 -4.19
CA HIS A 72 12.50 -2.44 -4.84
C HIS A 72 13.35 -1.35 -4.17
N SER A 73 12.76 -0.21 -3.86
CA SER A 73 13.44 0.88 -3.16
C SER A 73 13.92 0.47 -1.76
N LEU A 74 13.11 -0.28 -1.01
CA LEU A 74 13.50 -0.81 0.30
C LEU A 74 14.59 -1.89 0.17
N ALA A 75 14.44 -2.82 -0.76
CA ALA A 75 15.37 -3.93 -0.97
C ALA A 75 16.77 -3.45 -1.38
N THR A 76 16.85 -2.40 -2.20
CA THR A 76 18.11 -1.84 -2.73
C THR A 76 18.72 -0.72 -1.89
N ASN A 77 18.02 -0.25 -0.84
CA ASN A 77 18.55 0.80 0.03
C ASN A 77 19.67 0.26 0.94
N ASP A 78 20.89 0.67 0.68
CA ASP A 78 22.08 0.22 1.42
C ASP A 78 22.09 0.67 2.90
N LYS A 79 21.28 1.66 3.26
CA LYS A 79 21.14 2.12 4.66
C LYS A 79 20.29 1.16 5.50
N ILE A 80 19.47 0.31 4.88
CA ILE A 80 18.68 -0.71 5.55
C ILE A 80 19.52 -1.96 5.74
N GLU A 81 19.83 -2.28 6.97
CA GLU A 81 20.58 -3.47 7.32
C GLU A 81 19.66 -4.69 7.47
N TYR A 82 20.22 -5.89 7.27
CA TYR A 82 19.49 -7.13 7.49
C TYR A 82 19.06 -7.24 8.97
N GLY A 83 17.76 -7.43 9.19
CA GLY A 83 17.18 -7.49 10.53
C GLY A 83 16.70 -6.15 11.08
N ASP A 84 16.81 -5.05 10.34
CA ASP A 84 16.12 -3.81 10.69
C ASP A 84 14.59 -4.02 10.68
N ASN A 85 13.87 -3.23 11.47
CA ASN A 85 12.41 -3.29 11.50
C ASN A 85 11.83 -2.44 10.37
N ILE A 86 10.98 -3.04 9.57
CA ILE A 86 10.26 -2.37 8.48
C ILE A 86 8.78 -2.35 8.84
N VAL A 87 8.17 -1.16 8.82
CA VAL A 87 6.74 -0.98 9.06
C VAL A 87 6.11 -0.40 7.80
N ILE A 88 5.05 -1.04 7.33
CA ILE A 88 4.26 -0.59 6.19
C ILE A 88 2.82 -0.38 6.69
N TYR A 89 2.34 0.84 6.61
CA TYR A 89 0.98 1.23 6.94
C TYR A 89 0.24 1.65 5.69
N TYR A 90 -0.98 1.17 5.54
CA TYR A 90 -1.88 1.54 4.47
C TYR A 90 -3.24 1.93 5.03
N ALA A 91 -3.72 3.12 4.70
CA ALA A 91 -5.09 3.58 4.92
C ALA A 91 -5.70 4.05 3.59
N GLY A 92 -6.81 3.44 3.19
CA GLY A 92 -7.45 3.69 1.91
C GLY A 92 -8.55 2.69 1.61
N HIS A 93 -9.04 2.66 0.37
CA HIS A 93 -9.97 1.63 -0.05
C HIS A 93 -9.29 0.27 -0.22
N GLY A 94 -10.00 -0.77 0.18
CA GLY A 94 -9.75 -2.14 -0.21
C GLY A 94 -10.86 -2.65 -1.10
N SER A 95 -10.60 -3.65 -1.90
CA SER A 95 -11.56 -4.32 -2.77
C SER A 95 -11.53 -5.83 -2.58
N CYS A 96 -12.63 -6.46 -2.96
CA CYS A 96 -12.77 -7.90 -2.88
C CYS A 96 -13.49 -8.38 -4.15
N TYR A 97 -12.88 -9.32 -4.84
CA TYR A 97 -13.40 -9.94 -6.06
C TYR A 97 -13.71 -11.41 -5.81
N SER A 98 -14.87 -11.90 -6.30
CA SER A 98 -15.12 -13.33 -6.34
C SER A 98 -14.43 -13.94 -7.57
N TYR A 99 -13.68 -15.00 -7.39
CA TYR A 99 -13.14 -15.77 -8.48
C TYR A 99 -14.20 -16.77 -8.95
N HIS A 100 -15.01 -16.38 -9.92
CA HIS A 100 -15.87 -17.28 -10.66
C HIS A 100 -15.50 -17.19 -12.15
N GLU A 101 -14.89 -18.24 -12.67
CA GLU A 101 -15.14 -18.66 -14.03
C GLU A 101 -16.49 -19.40 -14.03
N ASP A 102 -17.30 -19.18 -15.06
CA ASP A 102 -18.69 -19.60 -15.28
C ASP A 102 -18.99 -21.10 -15.07
N ASP A 103 -18.64 -21.69 -13.96
CA ASP A 103 -19.01 -23.06 -13.63
C ASP A 103 -20.22 -23.08 -12.70
N GLU A 104 -21.36 -23.59 -13.24
CA GLU A 104 -22.65 -23.76 -12.58
C GLU A 104 -22.64 -24.78 -11.41
N ASP A 105 -21.53 -25.04 -10.79
CA ASP A 105 -21.44 -25.95 -9.65
C ASP A 105 -21.63 -25.20 -8.32
N GLU A 106 -22.76 -25.46 -7.68
CA GLU A 106 -23.23 -24.93 -6.39
C GLU A 106 -22.36 -25.37 -5.18
N ASP A 107 -21.06 -25.53 -5.29
CA ASP A 107 -20.23 -25.88 -4.14
C ASP A 107 -19.64 -24.60 -3.51
N GLU A 108 -20.09 -24.29 -2.28
CA GLU A 108 -20.03 -23.02 -1.55
C GLU A 108 -18.63 -22.58 -1.09
N THR A 109 -17.56 -22.91 -1.76
CA THR A 109 -16.22 -22.35 -1.44
C THR A 109 -15.87 -21.21 -2.37
N HIS A 110 -16.51 -20.06 -2.16
CA HIS A 110 -16.11 -18.83 -2.86
C HIS A 110 -14.71 -18.40 -2.42
N GLU A 111 -13.70 -18.61 -3.24
CA GLU A 111 -12.43 -17.96 -3.06
C GLU A 111 -12.54 -16.48 -3.44
N TYR A 112 -12.26 -15.61 -2.47
CA TYR A 112 -12.20 -14.18 -2.70
C TYR A 112 -10.75 -13.73 -2.81
N ILE A 113 -10.48 -12.86 -3.77
CA ILE A 113 -9.22 -12.14 -3.88
C ILE A 113 -9.43 -10.78 -3.21
N GLU A 114 -8.69 -10.52 -2.16
CA GLU A 114 -8.64 -9.23 -1.51
C GLU A 114 -7.55 -8.36 -2.14
N ALA A 115 -7.79 -7.07 -2.25
CA ALA A 115 -6.84 -6.16 -2.89
C ALA A 115 -6.86 -4.75 -2.25
N LEU A 116 -5.75 -4.05 -2.37
CA LEU A 116 -5.62 -2.64 -2.02
C LEU A 116 -5.87 -1.78 -3.26
N CYS A 117 -6.61 -0.70 -3.09
CA CYS A 117 -6.93 0.23 -4.18
C CYS A 117 -5.92 1.39 -4.19
N PRO A 118 -5.00 1.47 -5.17
CA PRO A 118 -4.16 2.66 -5.34
C PRO A 118 -5.01 3.86 -5.78
N ILE A 119 -4.45 5.08 -5.72
CA ILE A 119 -5.20 6.31 -6.05
C ILE A 119 -5.70 6.33 -7.49
N ASP A 120 -4.98 5.67 -8.38
CA ASP A 120 -5.25 5.56 -9.82
C ASP A 120 -6.07 4.31 -10.20
N CYS A 121 -6.60 3.57 -9.21
CA CYS A 121 -7.56 2.50 -9.48
C CYS A 121 -8.79 3.07 -10.23
N ASP A 122 -9.46 2.23 -11.01
CA ASP A 122 -10.59 2.62 -11.89
C ASP A 122 -10.24 3.62 -13.00
N THR A 123 -8.96 3.91 -13.23
CA THR A 123 -8.46 4.68 -14.36
C THR A 123 -7.77 3.77 -15.38
N SER A 124 -7.28 4.35 -16.46
CA SER A 124 -6.51 3.61 -17.49
C SER A 124 -5.14 4.25 -17.69
N ASP A 125 -4.19 3.42 -18.08
CA ASP A 125 -2.87 3.89 -18.49
C ASP A 125 -2.89 4.64 -19.83
N SER A 126 -1.72 5.10 -20.30
CA SER A 126 -1.57 5.82 -21.57
C SER A 126 -1.97 5.00 -22.81
N ASN A 127 -2.11 3.68 -22.68
CA ASN A 127 -2.53 2.77 -23.74
C ASN A 127 -4.03 2.41 -23.64
N GLY A 128 -4.75 2.98 -22.66
CA GLY A 128 -6.16 2.69 -22.41
C GLY A 128 -6.40 1.36 -21.67
N VAL A 129 -5.36 0.77 -21.07
CA VAL A 129 -5.50 -0.45 -20.26
C VAL A 129 -5.89 -0.07 -18.84
N PRO A 130 -6.96 -0.68 -18.28
CA PRO A 130 -7.36 -0.42 -16.89
C PRO A 130 -6.22 -0.70 -15.90
N ILE A 131 -6.04 0.19 -14.93
CA ILE A 131 -5.08 0.00 -13.84
C ILE A 131 -5.71 -0.90 -12.79
N PRO A 132 -5.17 -2.12 -12.54
CA PRO A 132 -5.75 -3.04 -11.58
C PRO A 132 -5.42 -2.63 -10.14
N ASP A 133 -6.22 -3.14 -9.20
CA ASP A 133 -5.89 -3.10 -7.78
C ASP A 133 -4.66 -3.99 -7.47
N ILE A 134 -4.08 -3.82 -6.29
CA ILE A 134 -2.94 -4.62 -5.83
C ILE A 134 -3.47 -5.79 -5.02
N SER A 135 -3.46 -7.00 -5.59
CA SER A 135 -3.99 -8.18 -4.92
C SER A 135 -3.15 -8.62 -3.71
N ASP A 136 -3.76 -9.38 -2.81
CA ASP A 136 -3.12 -10.03 -1.67
C ASP A 136 -1.93 -10.90 -2.11
N ARG A 137 -2.05 -11.60 -3.25
CA ARG A 137 -0.96 -12.41 -3.84
C ARG A 137 0.21 -11.53 -4.28
N GLU A 138 -0.07 -10.38 -4.90
CA GLU A 138 0.95 -9.42 -5.30
C GLU A 138 1.60 -8.76 -4.08
N LEU A 139 0.81 -8.37 -3.08
CA LEU A 139 1.32 -7.84 -1.82
C LEU A 139 2.24 -8.85 -1.12
N ASN A 140 1.85 -10.13 -1.08
CA ASN A 140 2.67 -11.19 -0.51
C ASN A 140 4.00 -11.36 -1.27
N SER A 141 3.98 -11.26 -2.60
CA SER A 141 5.20 -11.28 -3.43
C SER A 141 6.13 -10.09 -3.09
N ILE A 142 5.56 -8.91 -2.93
CA ILE A 142 6.24 -7.68 -2.50
C ILE A 142 6.94 -7.89 -1.15
N LEU A 143 6.21 -8.35 -0.16
CA LEU A 143 6.75 -8.60 1.19
C LEU A 143 7.83 -9.68 1.18
N SER A 144 7.68 -10.71 0.36
CA SER A 144 8.66 -11.78 0.20
C SER A 144 9.99 -11.25 -0.38
N GLN A 145 9.94 -10.34 -1.35
CA GLN A 145 11.15 -9.69 -1.90
C GLN A 145 11.90 -8.88 -0.85
N ILE A 146 11.18 -8.10 -0.04
CA ILE A 146 11.78 -7.33 1.05
C ILE A 146 12.40 -8.27 2.08
N SER A 147 11.65 -9.30 2.52
CA SER A 147 12.11 -10.22 3.56
C SER A 147 13.34 -11.02 3.14
N HIS A 148 13.46 -11.37 1.86
CA HIS A 148 14.62 -12.09 1.33
C HIS A 148 15.92 -11.27 1.45
N THR A 149 15.84 -9.95 1.30
CA THR A 149 17.01 -9.06 1.30
C THR A 149 17.26 -8.37 2.64
N LYS A 150 16.22 -8.06 3.40
CA LYS A 150 16.29 -7.24 4.61
C LYS A 150 15.90 -8.00 5.89
N GLY A 151 15.45 -9.26 5.78
CA GLY A 151 15.04 -10.08 6.92
C GLY A 151 13.53 -10.01 7.20
N HIS A 152 13.10 -10.70 8.24
CA HIS A 152 11.69 -11.00 8.49
C HIS A 152 11.00 -10.05 9.48
N HIS A 153 11.67 -8.99 9.93
CA HIS A 153 11.08 -8.00 10.85
C HIS A 153 10.22 -6.99 10.08
N ILE A 154 9.18 -7.49 9.41
CA ILE A 154 8.26 -6.69 8.63
C ILE A 154 6.89 -6.72 9.32
N THR A 155 6.36 -5.54 9.60
CA THR A 155 5.00 -5.35 10.14
C THR A 155 4.17 -4.61 9.10
N VAL A 156 3.03 -5.19 8.72
CA VAL A 156 2.06 -4.57 7.82
C VAL A 156 0.80 -4.24 8.62
N ILE A 157 0.35 -3.01 8.52
CA ILE A 157 -0.87 -2.53 9.15
C ILE A 157 -1.80 -2.05 8.04
N LEU A 158 -2.96 -2.70 7.91
CA LEU A 158 -3.98 -2.38 6.91
C LEU A 158 -5.19 -1.77 7.62
N ASP A 159 -5.47 -0.51 7.31
CA ASP A 159 -6.63 0.23 7.78
C ASP A 159 -7.54 0.52 6.58
N CYS A 160 -8.21 -0.52 6.12
CA CYS A 160 -9.10 -0.46 4.97
C CYS A 160 -10.32 -1.38 5.14
N CYS A 161 -11.46 -0.93 4.61
CA CYS A 161 -12.65 -1.76 4.44
C CYS A 161 -12.63 -2.40 3.06
N LEU A 162 -12.99 -3.68 2.99
CA LEU A 162 -13.11 -4.39 1.72
C LEU A 162 -14.48 -4.08 1.09
N LEU A 163 -14.48 -3.40 -0.04
CA LEU A 163 -15.66 -3.19 -0.85
C LEU A 163 -15.77 -4.33 -1.88
N ARG A 164 -16.93 -5.01 -1.90
CA ARG A 164 -17.19 -6.01 -2.95
C ARG A 164 -17.32 -5.31 -4.30
N ARG A 165 -16.48 -5.69 -5.24
CA ARG A 165 -16.60 -5.32 -6.65
C ARG A 165 -17.21 -6.51 -7.42
N HIS A 166 -18.25 -6.23 -8.20
CA HIS A 166 -18.92 -7.20 -9.07
C HIS A 166 -18.34 -7.12 -10.47
#